data_15288b56c37f4271dc2130ad49f67564
#
_entry.id   15288b56c37f4271dc2130ad49f67564
#
_cell.length_a   1.000
_cell.length_b   1.000
_cell.length_c   1.000
_cell.angle_alpha   90.00
_cell.angle_beta   90.00
_cell.angle_gamma   90.00
#
_symmetry.space_group_name_H-M   'P 1'
#
loop_
_entity.id
_entity.type
_entity.pdbx_description
1 polymer ?
#
loop_
_entity_poly.entity_id
_entity_poly.type
_entity_poly.pdbx_seq_one_letter_code
_entity_poly.pdbx_strand_id
1 'polypeptide(L)'
;MIRGRHCILRTVREADLAQLYTLVSDTSLQGEYLSLPLRSKPSFRKEFAETGFLGAKRGRFLVTDFDDRMLGVVVYFDVNYMDGFEIGYHLFDPAARNRGLMGEAVPMAIDYLFSHHKVNRMQVVIAPGNEASKRLAVKCGFTLEGTLRGNVFHHGRNHDSLLYSLLRADPKA
;
A
#
# COMPACT_ATOMS: atom_id res chain seq x y z
N MET A 1 13.75 -10.25 -0.59
CA MET A 1 13.20 -9.54 -1.76
C MET A 1 12.44 -10.51 -2.64
N ILE A 2 11.40 -10.05 -3.30
CA ILE A 2 10.58 -10.81 -4.26
C ILE A 2 10.79 -10.14 -5.62
N ARG A 3 11.20 -10.91 -6.62
CA ARG A 3 11.52 -10.38 -7.95
C ARG A 3 10.36 -10.67 -8.90
N GLY A 4 9.77 -9.62 -9.44
CA GLY A 4 8.78 -9.67 -10.50
C GLY A 4 9.41 -9.53 -11.90
N ARG A 5 8.55 -9.34 -12.90
CA ARG A 5 8.96 -9.10 -14.30
C ARG A 5 9.34 -7.65 -14.56
N HIS A 6 8.69 -6.71 -13.85
CA HIS A 6 8.81 -5.27 -14.07
C HIS A 6 9.33 -4.51 -12.86
N CYS A 7 9.30 -5.14 -11.66
CA CYS A 7 9.75 -4.52 -10.44
C CYS A 7 10.27 -5.55 -9.43
N ILE A 8 10.90 -5.03 -8.39
CA ILE A 8 11.31 -5.79 -7.21
C ILE A 8 10.51 -5.26 -6.02
N LEU A 9 9.95 -6.18 -5.24
CA LEU A 9 9.37 -5.89 -3.94
C LEU A 9 10.36 -6.29 -2.86
N ARG A 10 10.81 -5.34 -2.05
CA ARG A 10 11.81 -5.58 -1.01
C ARG A 10 11.53 -4.84 0.30
N THR A 11 12.22 -5.25 1.35
CA THR A 11 12.22 -4.53 2.62
C THR A 11 12.99 -3.21 2.50
N VAL A 12 12.68 -2.28 3.40
CA VAL A 12 13.42 -1.02 3.57
C VAL A 12 14.76 -1.32 4.25
N ARG A 13 15.82 -0.66 3.81
CA ARG A 13 17.18 -0.72 4.38
C ARG A 13 17.51 0.61 5.07
N GLU A 14 18.49 0.63 5.95
CA GLU A 14 18.96 1.87 6.59
C GLU A 14 19.35 2.95 5.57
N ALA A 15 20.02 2.54 4.49
CA ALA A 15 20.44 3.45 3.42
C ALA A 15 19.27 4.12 2.68
N ASP A 16 18.08 3.50 2.70
CA ASP A 16 16.89 4.03 2.03
C ASP A 16 16.22 5.17 2.83
N LEU A 17 16.46 5.25 4.13
CA LEU A 17 15.65 6.07 5.04
C LEU A 17 15.61 7.54 4.69
N ALA A 18 16.74 8.12 4.27
CA ALA A 18 16.81 9.53 3.94
C ALA A 18 15.94 9.86 2.72
N GLN A 19 16.09 9.10 1.64
CA GLN A 19 15.33 9.27 0.41
C GLN A 19 13.85 8.92 0.60
N LEU A 20 13.56 7.78 1.26
CA LEU A 20 12.18 7.38 1.53
C LEU A 20 11.44 8.41 2.37
N TYR A 21 12.09 8.96 3.43
CA TYR A 21 11.48 10.01 4.23
C TYR A 21 11.12 11.23 3.39
N THR A 22 12.00 11.67 2.50
CA THR A 22 11.72 12.78 1.58
C THR A 22 10.50 12.49 0.71
N LEU A 23 10.43 11.31 0.09
CA LEU A 23 9.35 10.91 -0.81
C LEU A 23 7.99 10.80 -0.11
N VAL A 24 7.94 10.23 1.11
CA VAL A 24 6.66 10.06 1.85
C VAL A 24 6.22 11.31 2.59
N SER A 25 7.12 12.26 2.82
CA SER A 25 6.82 13.53 3.50
C SER A 25 6.48 14.67 2.53
N ASP A 26 6.73 14.48 1.25
CA ASP A 26 6.36 15.46 0.23
C ASP A 26 4.88 15.32 -0.13
N THR A 27 4.08 16.25 0.37
CA THR A 27 2.62 16.25 0.14
C THR A 27 2.25 16.48 -1.32
N SER A 28 3.13 17.07 -2.13
CA SER A 28 2.90 17.27 -3.57
C SER A 28 2.89 15.95 -4.36
N LEU A 29 3.54 14.91 -3.82
CA LEU A 29 3.58 13.57 -4.41
C LEU A 29 2.37 12.70 -4.03
N GLN A 30 1.55 13.11 -3.06
CA GLN A 30 0.44 12.30 -2.57
C GLN A 30 -0.69 12.13 -3.60
N GLY A 31 -0.88 13.10 -4.46
CA GLY A 31 -1.99 13.09 -5.43
C GLY A 31 -3.35 13.36 -4.78
N GLU A 32 -4.40 13.35 -5.58
CA GLU A 32 -5.75 13.78 -5.20
C GLU A 32 -6.42 12.89 -4.12
N TYR A 33 -6.13 11.58 -4.14
CA TYR A 33 -6.86 10.59 -3.32
C TYR A 33 -6.07 10.08 -2.12
N LEU A 34 -4.84 10.53 -1.93
CA LEU A 34 -4.00 10.11 -0.82
C LEU A 34 -3.78 11.30 0.12
N SER A 35 -4.24 11.19 1.35
CA SER A 35 -4.01 12.18 2.39
C SER A 35 -3.31 11.53 3.56
N LEU A 36 -1.99 11.64 3.57
CA LEU A 36 -1.18 11.14 4.67
C LEU A 36 -0.77 12.32 5.56
N PRO A 37 -0.93 12.20 6.89
CA PRO A 37 -0.47 13.23 7.80
C PRO A 37 1.06 13.35 7.74
N LEU A 38 1.57 14.55 7.94
CA LEU A 38 3.00 14.78 8.06
C LEU A 38 3.56 13.98 9.25
N ARG A 39 4.71 13.38 9.04
CA ARG A 39 5.45 12.67 10.09
C ARG A 39 6.77 13.36 10.37
N SER A 40 7.14 13.43 11.64
CA SER A 40 8.47 13.92 12.00
C SER A 40 9.54 12.88 11.65
N LYS A 41 10.71 13.35 11.24
CA LYS A 41 11.85 12.48 10.93
C LYS A 41 12.28 11.58 12.11
N PRO A 42 12.29 12.07 13.37
CA PRO A 42 12.55 11.21 14.52
C PRO A 42 11.53 10.07 14.66
N SER A 43 10.24 10.36 14.54
CA SER A 43 9.18 9.32 14.59
C SER A 43 9.32 8.28 13.49
N PHE A 44 9.66 8.72 12.28
CA PHE A 44 9.90 7.83 11.14
C PHE A 44 11.10 6.90 11.39
N ARG A 45 12.22 7.45 11.87
CA ARG A 45 13.41 6.65 12.23
C ARG A 45 13.18 5.70 13.39
N LYS A 46 12.41 6.13 14.39
CA LYS A 46 12.05 5.28 15.54
C LYS A 46 11.28 4.04 15.08
N GLU A 47 10.25 4.19 14.24
CA GLU A 47 9.49 3.05 13.72
C GLU A 47 10.38 2.08 12.94
N PHE A 48 11.31 2.59 12.14
CA PHE A 48 12.27 1.74 11.43
C PHE A 48 13.19 0.99 12.41
N ALA A 49 13.74 1.66 13.40
CA ALA A 49 14.62 1.04 14.41
C ALA A 49 13.90 -0.08 15.19
N GLU A 50 12.59 0.06 15.44
CA GLU A 50 11.79 -0.92 16.17
C GLU A 50 11.39 -2.13 15.32
N THR A 51 11.14 -1.95 14.03
CA THR A 51 10.49 -2.99 13.21
C THR A 51 11.12 -3.22 11.83
N GLY A 52 12.07 -2.40 11.41
CA GLY A 52 12.53 -2.38 10.02
C GLY A 52 11.42 -2.04 9.01
N PHE A 53 10.34 -1.42 9.47
CA PHE A 53 9.08 -1.24 8.73
C PHE A 53 8.43 -2.55 8.24
N LEU A 54 8.68 -3.67 8.91
CA LEU A 54 8.08 -4.97 8.58
C LEU A 54 7.64 -5.69 9.85
N GLY A 55 6.69 -5.09 10.57
CA GLY A 55 6.16 -5.64 11.81
C GLY A 55 4.98 -6.60 11.59
N ALA A 56 4.58 -7.30 12.66
CA ALA A 56 3.47 -8.25 12.61
C ALA A 56 2.10 -7.61 12.31
N LYS A 57 1.89 -6.37 12.71
CA LYS A 57 0.61 -5.64 12.58
C LYS A 57 0.61 -4.61 11.47
N ARG A 58 1.76 -4.15 11.08
CA ARG A 58 1.93 -3.16 10.00
C ARG A 58 3.31 -3.25 9.41
N GLY A 59 3.40 -2.89 8.14
CA GLY A 59 4.69 -2.81 7.47
C GLY A 59 4.58 -2.18 6.11
N ARG A 60 5.74 -2.07 5.47
CA ARG A 60 5.83 -1.59 4.10
C ARG A 60 6.90 -2.32 3.33
N PHE A 61 6.62 -2.55 2.08
CA PHE A 61 7.57 -2.99 1.08
C PHE A 61 7.91 -1.81 0.16
N LEU A 62 9.18 -1.69 -0.21
CA LEU A 62 9.56 -0.83 -1.32
C LEU A 62 9.32 -1.56 -2.64
N VAL A 63 8.78 -0.82 -3.60
CA VAL A 63 8.72 -1.20 -5.00
C VAL A 63 9.85 -0.48 -5.70
N THR A 64 10.81 -1.23 -6.26
CA THR A 64 11.95 -0.68 -6.98
C THR A 64 12.03 -1.23 -8.40
N ASP A 65 12.75 -0.56 -9.28
CA ASP A 65 13.22 -1.18 -10.53
C ASP A 65 14.42 -2.10 -10.27
N PHE A 66 15.00 -2.62 -11.35
CA PHE A 66 16.14 -3.55 -11.28
C PHE A 66 17.47 -2.86 -10.94
N ASP A 67 17.51 -1.52 -11.07
CA ASP A 67 18.65 -0.67 -10.67
C ASP A 67 18.50 -0.13 -9.25
N ASP A 68 17.55 -0.69 -8.47
CA ASP A 68 17.24 -0.34 -7.07
C ASP A 68 16.65 1.08 -6.87
N ARG A 69 16.21 1.75 -7.94
CA ARG A 69 15.52 3.05 -7.84
C ARG A 69 14.15 2.84 -7.18
N MET A 70 13.83 3.67 -6.20
CA MET A 70 12.53 3.63 -5.51
C MET A 70 11.42 4.15 -6.44
N LEU A 71 10.45 3.30 -6.74
CA LEU A 71 9.29 3.63 -7.57
C LEU A 71 8.03 3.88 -6.73
N GLY A 72 7.90 3.20 -5.59
CA GLY A 72 6.73 3.31 -4.74
C GLY A 72 6.79 2.40 -3.51
N VAL A 73 5.64 2.27 -2.86
CA VAL A 73 5.47 1.40 -1.69
C VAL A 73 4.17 0.62 -1.79
N VAL A 74 4.18 -0.59 -1.19
CA VAL A 74 2.98 -1.30 -0.76
C VAL A 74 3.04 -1.37 0.76
N VAL A 75 1.97 -0.95 1.42
CA VAL A 75 1.85 -0.95 2.88
C VAL A 75 0.74 -1.90 3.32
N TYR A 76 0.86 -2.44 4.52
CA TYR A 76 -0.21 -3.18 5.16
C TYR A 76 -0.33 -2.78 6.62
N PHE A 77 -1.53 -2.83 7.15
CA PHE A 77 -1.79 -2.62 8.58
C PHE A 77 -3.02 -3.40 9.02
N ASP A 78 -2.98 -3.84 10.28
CA ASP A 78 -4.11 -4.52 10.91
C ASP A 78 -5.32 -3.60 11.06
N VAL A 79 -6.49 -4.20 11.05
CA VAL A 79 -7.76 -3.52 11.27
C VAL A 79 -8.42 -4.17 12.49
N ASN A 80 -8.69 -3.37 13.53
CA ASN A 80 -9.08 -3.86 14.86
C ASN A 80 -10.33 -4.76 14.91
N TYR A 81 -11.15 -4.74 13.85
CA TYR A 81 -12.43 -5.49 13.81
C TYR A 81 -12.38 -6.73 12.91
N MET A 82 -11.23 -7.07 12.33
CA MET A 82 -11.10 -8.23 11.45
C MET A 82 -9.77 -8.96 11.64
N ASP A 83 -9.75 -10.26 11.32
CA ASP A 83 -8.53 -11.06 11.21
C ASP A 83 -7.94 -10.89 9.79
N GLY A 84 -7.23 -9.77 9.58
CA GLY A 84 -6.71 -9.43 8.27
C GLY A 84 -5.96 -8.12 8.22
N PHE A 85 -5.58 -7.73 7.00
CA PHE A 85 -4.88 -6.49 6.74
C PHE A 85 -5.62 -5.59 5.76
N GLU A 86 -5.53 -4.29 5.98
CA GLU A 86 -5.79 -3.30 4.95
C GLU A 86 -4.50 -3.03 4.17
N ILE A 87 -4.60 -3.03 2.84
CA ILE A 87 -3.50 -2.81 1.92
C ILE A 87 -3.60 -1.41 1.33
N GLY A 88 -2.51 -0.67 1.42
CA GLY A 88 -2.34 0.60 0.72
C GLY A 88 -1.17 0.53 -0.26
N TYR A 89 -1.18 1.34 -1.30
CA TYR A 89 -0.10 1.43 -2.27
C TYR A 89 0.01 2.82 -2.88
N HIS A 90 1.24 3.20 -3.20
CA HIS A 90 1.51 4.51 -3.76
C HIS A 90 2.75 4.46 -4.67
N LEU A 91 2.66 5.08 -5.85
CA LEU A 91 3.81 5.38 -6.72
C LEU A 91 4.26 6.80 -6.47
N PHE A 92 5.55 6.98 -6.20
CA PHE A 92 6.14 8.29 -5.91
C PHE A 92 6.19 9.19 -7.14
N ASP A 93 6.47 8.59 -8.32
CA ASP A 93 6.57 9.31 -9.58
C ASP A 93 5.28 9.12 -10.41
N PRO A 94 4.54 10.19 -10.69
CA PRO A 94 3.38 10.11 -11.59
C PRO A 94 3.72 9.52 -12.98
N ALA A 95 4.93 9.73 -13.49
CA ALA A 95 5.37 9.17 -14.77
C ALA A 95 5.54 7.64 -14.74
N ALA A 96 5.64 7.05 -13.57
CA ALA A 96 5.68 5.59 -13.38
C ALA A 96 4.27 4.94 -13.42
N ARG A 97 3.20 5.73 -13.45
CA ARG A 97 1.82 5.23 -13.50
C ARG A 97 1.53 4.59 -14.86
N ASN A 98 0.48 3.76 -14.91
CA ASN A 98 0.01 3.04 -16.11
C ASN A 98 1.04 2.09 -16.75
N ARG A 99 2.14 1.78 -16.06
CA ARG A 99 3.20 0.84 -16.50
C ARG A 99 3.04 -0.56 -15.90
N GLY A 100 1.92 -0.85 -15.24
CA GLY A 100 1.65 -2.16 -14.64
C GLY A 100 2.38 -2.46 -13.33
N LEU A 101 3.22 -1.56 -12.82
CA LEU A 101 4.07 -1.79 -11.65
C LEU A 101 3.28 -2.21 -10.41
N MET A 102 2.22 -1.48 -10.05
CA MET A 102 1.39 -1.86 -8.89
C MET A 102 0.53 -3.10 -9.18
N GLY A 103 0.18 -3.35 -10.45
CA GLY A 103 -0.49 -4.58 -10.88
C GLY A 103 0.35 -5.84 -10.70
N GLU A 104 1.65 -5.71 -10.50
CA GLU A 104 2.57 -6.80 -10.15
C GLU A 104 2.96 -6.75 -8.67
N ALA A 105 3.30 -5.57 -8.13
CA ALA A 105 3.78 -5.43 -6.77
C ALA A 105 2.72 -5.78 -5.71
N VAL A 106 1.46 -5.40 -5.94
CA VAL A 106 0.36 -5.65 -4.98
C VAL A 106 0.08 -7.15 -4.84
N PRO A 107 -0.11 -7.94 -5.91
CA PRO A 107 -0.22 -9.40 -5.81
C PRO A 107 0.97 -10.06 -5.12
N MET A 108 2.20 -9.65 -5.42
CA MET A 108 3.40 -10.19 -4.75
C MET A 108 3.37 -9.93 -3.23
N ALA A 109 2.92 -8.74 -2.80
CA ALA A 109 2.78 -8.42 -1.38
C ALA A 109 1.67 -9.26 -0.72
N ILE A 110 0.53 -9.41 -1.39
CA ILE A 110 -0.62 -10.21 -0.92
C ILE A 110 -0.20 -11.67 -0.76
N ASP A 111 0.47 -12.25 -1.74
CA ASP A 111 0.94 -13.64 -1.68
C ASP A 111 1.93 -13.85 -0.52
N TYR A 112 2.86 -12.91 -0.34
CA TYR A 112 3.77 -12.94 0.81
C TYR A 112 3.00 -12.88 2.13
N LEU A 113 2.06 -11.94 2.28
CA LEU A 113 1.32 -11.74 3.51
C LEU A 113 0.43 -12.95 3.83
N PHE A 114 -0.29 -13.51 2.87
CA PHE A 114 -1.07 -14.73 3.07
C PHE A 114 -0.19 -15.95 3.39
N SER A 115 1.04 -16.02 2.87
CA SER A 115 1.93 -17.15 3.12
C SER A 115 2.60 -17.10 4.50
N HIS A 116 2.83 -15.88 5.05
CA HIS A 116 3.62 -15.70 6.26
C HIS A 116 2.83 -15.20 7.47
N HIS A 117 1.57 -14.78 7.28
CA HIS A 117 0.69 -14.33 8.35
C HIS A 117 -0.57 -15.18 8.40
N LYS A 118 -1.02 -15.48 9.62
CA LYS A 118 -2.27 -16.20 9.84
C LYS A 118 -3.44 -15.22 9.76
N VAL A 119 -3.74 -14.77 8.55
CA VAL A 119 -4.86 -13.86 8.25
C VAL A 119 -5.74 -14.49 7.18
N ASN A 120 -7.05 -14.24 7.25
CA ASN A 120 -8.02 -14.77 6.29
C ASN A 120 -8.41 -13.75 5.23
N ARG A 121 -8.24 -12.46 5.52
CA ARG A 121 -8.81 -11.37 4.70
C ARG A 121 -7.79 -10.26 4.45
N MET A 122 -7.77 -9.77 3.24
CA MET A 122 -7.17 -8.49 2.86
C MET A 122 -8.27 -7.55 2.40
N GLN A 123 -8.14 -6.25 2.69
CA GLN A 123 -9.05 -5.25 2.16
C GLN A 123 -8.29 -4.05 1.60
N VAL A 124 -8.94 -3.31 0.73
CA VAL A 124 -8.51 -1.98 0.28
C VAL A 124 -9.70 -1.03 0.34
N VAL A 125 -9.43 0.19 0.80
CA VAL A 125 -10.42 1.26 0.88
C VAL A 125 -10.07 2.30 -0.17
N ILE A 126 -11.01 2.57 -1.09
CA ILE A 126 -10.75 3.35 -2.30
C ILE A 126 -11.74 4.49 -2.41
N ALA A 127 -11.25 5.71 -2.69
CA ALA A 127 -12.12 6.85 -3.00
C ALA A 127 -12.96 6.55 -4.27
N PRO A 128 -14.27 6.86 -4.29
CA PRO A 128 -15.15 6.53 -5.41
C PRO A 128 -14.66 7.04 -6.78
N GLY A 129 -14.00 8.20 -6.80
CA GLY A 129 -13.42 8.79 -8.02
C GLY A 129 -12.08 8.18 -8.47
N ASN A 130 -11.44 7.33 -7.66
CA ASN A 130 -10.12 6.75 -7.99
C ASN A 130 -10.24 5.54 -8.91
N GLU A 131 -10.52 5.79 -10.19
CA GLU A 131 -10.73 4.74 -11.21
C GLU A 131 -9.48 3.84 -11.37
N ALA A 132 -8.29 4.40 -11.23
CA ALA A 132 -7.06 3.61 -11.37
C ALA A 132 -6.94 2.57 -10.25
N SER A 133 -7.23 2.95 -9.01
CA SER A 133 -7.19 2.06 -7.86
C SER A 133 -8.30 1.01 -7.90
N LYS A 134 -9.51 1.38 -8.36
CA LYS A 134 -10.63 0.43 -8.56
C LYS A 134 -10.26 -0.66 -9.57
N ARG A 135 -9.73 -0.27 -10.74
CA ARG A 135 -9.28 -1.25 -11.75
C ARG A 135 -8.16 -2.14 -11.22
N LEU A 136 -7.23 -1.57 -10.44
CA LEU A 136 -6.16 -2.35 -9.85
C LEU A 136 -6.70 -3.36 -8.83
N ALA A 137 -7.61 -2.96 -7.93
CA ALA A 137 -8.21 -3.85 -6.95
C ALA A 137 -8.90 -5.05 -7.65
N VAL A 138 -9.75 -4.79 -8.64
CA VAL A 138 -10.41 -5.85 -9.43
C VAL A 138 -9.39 -6.76 -10.10
N LYS A 139 -8.35 -6.19 -10.74
CA LYS A 139 -7.27 -6.97 -11.36
C LYS A 139 -6.52 -7.85 -10.36
N CYS A 140 -6.41 -7.43 -9.11
CA CYS A 140 -5.77 -8.20 -8.04
C CYS A 140 -6.73 -9.22 -7.37
N GLY A 141 -7.94 -9.39 -7.88
CA GLY A 141 -8.92 -10.35 -7.37
C GLY A 141 -9.82 -9.84 -6.24
N PHE A 142 -9.73 -8.56 -5.89
CA PHE A 142 -10.61 -8.00 -4.86
C PHE A 142 -12.05 -7.84 -5.36
N THR A 143 -13.00 -8.16 -4.50
CA THR A 143 -14.44 -8.01 -4.72
C THR A 143 -14.97 -6.78 -4.00
N LEU A 144 -15.78 -5.96 -4.67
CA LEU A 144 -16.48 -4.82 -4.06
C LEU A 144 -17.55 -5.32 -3.09
N GLU A 145 -17.48 -4.89 -1.82
CA GLU A 145 -18.47 -5.25 -0.79
C GLU A 145 -19.50 -4.14 -0.52
N GLY A 146 -19.11 -2.87 -0.73
CA GLY A 146 -20.04 -1.78 -0.49
C GLY A 146 -19.38 -0.42 -0.33
N THR A 147 -20.18 0.54 0.11
CA THR A 147 -19.78 1.91 0.38
C THR A 147 -19.76 2.21 1.87
N LEU A 148 -18.64 2.70 2.35
CA LEU A 148 -18.45 3.23 3.69
C LEU A 148 -18.75 4.73 3.64
N ARG A 149 -19.93 5.15 4.12
CA ARG A 149 -20.36 6.55 4.06
C ARG A 149 -19.56 7.41 5.06
N GLY A 150 -19.08 8.57 4.60
CA GLY A 150 -18.35 9.53 5.43
C GLY A 150 -17.07 8.99 6.08
N ASN A 151 -16.45 7.97 5.48
CA ASN A 151 -15.37 7.16 6.07
C ASN A 151 -14.04 7.90 6.21
N VAL A 152 -13.72 8.78 5.28
CA VAL A 152 -12.41 9.45 5.23
C VAL A 152 -12.58 10.96 5.32
N PHE A 153 -11.87 11.59 6.27
CA PHE A 153 -11.77 13.05 6.33
C PHE A 153 -10.61 13.51 5.43
N HIS A 154 -10.93 14.30 4.41
CA HIS A 154 -9.96 14.79 3.45
C HIS A 154 -10.40 16.14 2.90
N HIS A 155 -9.47 17.08 2.76
CA HIS A 155 -9.77 18.46 2.31
C HIS A 155 -10.93 19.14 3.07
N GLY A 156 -10.92 19.01 4.40
CA GLY A 156 -11.87 19.71 5.27
C GLY A 156 -13.28 19.11 5.35
N ARG A 157 -13.54 17.96 4.73
CA ARG A 157 -14.85 17.28 4.77
C ARG A 157 -14.72 15.76 4.79
N ASN A 158 -15.80 15.10 5.21
CA ASN A 158 -15.89 13.64 5.13
C ASN A 158 -16.28 13.20 3.72
N HIS A 159 -15.68 12.12 3.27
CA HIS A 159 -15.92 11.49 1.98
C HIS A 159 -16.29 10.02 2.16
N ASP A 160 -17.12 9.53 1.25
CA ASP A 160 -17.39 8.10 1.13
C ASP A 160 -16.17 7.36 0.60
N SER A 161 -16.12 6.07 0.90
CA SER A 161 -15.11 5.16 0.37
C SER A 161 -15.76 3.86 -0.09
N LEU A 162 -15.18 3.22 -1.08
CA LEU A 162 -15.55 1.88 -1.52
C LEU A 162 -14.66 0.86 -0.78
N LEU A 163 -15.28 -0.16 -0.21
CA LEU A 163 -14.59 -1.27 0.43
C LEU A 163 -14.51 -2.45 -0.52
N TYR A 164 -13.30 -2.88 -0.81
CA TYR A 164 -13.01 -4.10 -1.57
C TYR A 164 -12.29 -5.10 -0.67
N SER A 165 -12.54 -6.39 -0.86
CA SER A 165 -11.91 -7.46 -0.11
C SER A 165 -11.42 -8.61 -0.97
N LEU A 166 -10.43 -9.32 -0.46
CA LEU A 166 -9.89 -10.56 -0.99
C LEU A 166 -9.73 -11.55 0.16
N LEU A 167 -10.32 -12.72 0.06
CA LEU A 167 -10.20 -13.78 1.05
C LEU A 167 -9.08 -14.75 0.65
N ARG A 168 -8.52 -15.42 1.65
CA ARG A 168 -7.50 -16.47 1.42
C ARG A 168 -8.00 -17.57 0.49
N ALA A 169 -9.30 -17.88 0.54
CA ALA A 169 -9.92 -18.95 -0.25
C ALA A 169 -10.34 -18.47 -1.66
N ASP A 170 -10.29 -17.17 -1.94
CA ASP A 170 -10.68 -16.65 -3.25
C ASP A 170 -9.68 -17.09 -4.33
N PRO A 171 -10.16 -17.32 -5.56
CA PRO A 171 -9.27 -17.64 -6.67
C PRO A 171 -8.28 -16.48 -6.89
N LYS A 172 -7.01 -16.83 -7.02
CA LYS A 172 -5.98 -15.84 -7.36
C LYS A 172 -6.12 -15.40 -8.82
N ALA A 173 -6.03 -14.10 -9.04
CA ALA A 173 -6.09 -13.50 -10.37
C ALA A 173 -4.84 -13.79 -11.23
#